data_9cceb25ffe6dffaca3846ab97adaf054
#
_entry.id   9cceb25ffe6dffaca3846ab97adaf054
#
_cell.length_a   1.000
_cell.length_b   1.000
_cell.length_c   1.000
_cell.angle_alpha   90.00
_cell.angle_beta   90.00
_cell.angle_gamma   90.00
#
_symmetry.space_group_name_H-M   'P 1'
#
loop_
_entity.id
_entity.type
_entity.pdbx_description
1 polymer ?
#
loop_
_entity_poly.entity_id
_entity_poly.type
_entity_poly.pdbx_seq_one_letter_code
_entity_poly.pdbx_strand_id
1 'polypeptide(L)'
;MKKTVSFIIGTIFVFGLMTGCFQKAYSVEYCGQKHFYHPAKGSYKPGTEVTLSCNIAATDTDYAFYLDDKPLIVQYDNNKGYSICFTMPNHNVKLECIEKNTVANTQTDSETEAVSKIKPTETEQAAVSTGIQTLDLQKQLYGLAEWEDDLLLVSSQFSHVTLWYEDAVKYPELAEVLEQTATMVKRSMEDEFDNFCASVGEDRGRSREDFQTWVSTLDIQVRRADSVVISLLSDSYSDYGEIEDFRGMHGSNYDTQTGQEVKLTEVIKEMSKIPEIVLKELNSHIWAGEFYSDIAVENYFRNTPEDGISWTLDYNGVTFYFADGDLMEAGGGRQTATIAFAQYPELFVEKYMVVPDAYMVELPLDSSFFTALDGDDDLEELNVTGFYDSDMGFYTKFGIYTDRNGYYHYEECFADGFIPYYVKTRQGDHYLYLFCKENEGELPRFTLNVIDVSGGKLTNVGAMHVGPGYLPADVFRVPTNANQFYLDDFDGMAQGMMVYTVGARGLPERKE
;
A
#
# COMPACT_ATOMS: atom_id res chain seq x y z
N MET A 1 45.20 -22.32 -4.78
CA MET A 1 44.55 -21.43 -5.75
C MET A 1 43.04 -21.63 -5.63
N LYS A 2 42.39 -20.88 -4.76
CA LYS A 2 40.95 -20.87 -4.64
C LYS A 2 40.43 -19.70 -5.50
N LYS A 3 39.63 -19.99 -6.51
CA LYS A 3 38.98 -18.98 -7.32
C LYS A 3 37.72 -18.52 -6.56
N THR A 4 37.78 -17.31 -6.02
CA THR A 4 36.66 -16.59 -5.48
C THR A 4 35.82 -16.09 -6.67
N VAL A 5 34.59 -16.58 -6.81
CA VAL A 5 33.63 -16.02 -7.74
C VAL A 5 32.90 -14.95 -6.93
N SER A 6 33.26 -13.68 -7.17
CA SER A 6 32.50 -12.53 -6.65
C SER A 6 31.26 -12.37 -7.51
N PHE A 7 30.10 -12.61 -6.93
CA PHE A 7 28.83 -12.11 -7.44
C PHE A 7 28.75 -10.62 -7.05
N ILE A 8 28.83 -9.76 -8.04
CA ILE A 8 28.64 -8.33 -7.89
C ILE A 8 27.13 -8.11 -7.95
N ILE A 9 26.49 -8.05 -6.78
CA ILE A 9 25.24 -7.32 -6.64
C ILE A 9 25.65 -5.86 -6.69
N GLY A 10 25.21 -5.16 -7.73
CA GLY A 10 25.63 -3.79 -8.02
C GLY A 10 25.11 -2.82 -6.98
N THR A 11 25.82 -2.68 -5.88
CA THR A 11 25.68 -1.53 -5.00
C THR A 11 26.43 -0.39 -5.67
N ILE A 12 25.71 0.51 -6.32
CA ILE A 12 26.26 1.76 -6.82
C ILE A 12 26.47 2.67 -5.59
N PHE A 13 27.64 2.58 -4.98
CA PHE A 13 28.13 3.60 -4.08
C PHE A 13 28.51 4.84 -4.92
N VAL A 14 27.61 5.79 -5.01
CA VAL A 14 27.95 7.16 -5.41
C VAL A 14 28.59 7.83 -4.22
N PHE A 15 29.92 7.85 -4.16
CA PHE A 15 30.66 8.79 -3.30
C PHE A 15 30.44 10.20 -3.82
N GLY A 16 29.38 10.86 -3.36
CA GLY A 16 29.22 12.29 -3.50
C GLY A 16 30.21 12.99 -2.59
N LEU A 17 31.11 13.74 -3.19
CA LEU A 17 32.03 14.67 -2.54
C LEU A 17 31.21 15.59 -1.61
N MET A 18 31.50 15.51 -0.31
CA MET A 18 31.02 16.46 0.70
C MET A 18 31.56 17.86 0.39
N THR A 19 30.85 18.60 -0.44
CA THR A 19 30.90 20.06 -0.40
C THR A 19 29.81 20.48 0.56
N GLY A 20 30.20 20.95 1.75
CA GLY A 20 29.27 21.45 2.77
C GLY A 20 28.42 22.59 2.22
N CYS A 21 27.29 22.28 1.63
CA CYS A 21 26.23 23.25 1.39
C CYS A 21 25.52 23.47 2.73
N PHE A 22 25.56 24.69 3.24
CA PHE A 22 24.67 25.14 4.31
C PHE A 22 23.23 25.00 3.80
N GLN A 23 22.55 23.94 4.13
CA GLN A 23 21.14 23.78 3.81
C GLN A 23 20.36 24.92 4.47
N LYS A 24 19.62 25.66 3.67
CA LYS A 24 18.77 26.74 4.14
C LYS A 24 17.65 26.16 5.01
N ALA A 25 17.45 26.72 6.19
CA ALA A 25 16.33 26.34 7.04
C ALA A 25 15.12 27.26 6.77
N TYR A 26 13.91 26.71 6.90
CA TYR A 26 12.64 27.37 6.63
C TYR A 26 11.76 27.39 7.86
N SER A 27 10.89 28.39 7.98
CA SER A 27 10.03 28.61 9.14
C SER A 27 8.60 28.16 8.89
N VAL A 28 7.90 27.83 9.99
CA VAL A 28 6.45 27.62 10.00
C VAL A 28 5.79 28.89 10.51
N GLU A 29 4.89 29.48 9.72
CA GLU A 29 4.03 30.58 10.11
C GLU A 29 2.68 30.05 10.55
N TYR A 30 2.26 30.39 11.77
CA TYR A 30 1.01 29.91 12.36
C TYR A 30 -0.10 30.93 12.19
N CYS A 31 -1.22 30.53 11.59
CA CYS A 31 -2.37 31.37 11.32
C CYS A 31 -3.65 30.76 11.92
N GLY A 32 -4.63 31.60 12.23
CA GLY A 32 -5.91 31.18 12.82
C GLY A 32 -5.89 31.11 14.35
N GLN A 33 -6.50 30.07 14.93
CA GLN A 33 -6.63 29.91 16.38
C GLN A 33 -5.27 29.78 17.08
N LYS A 34 -5.06 30.51 18.20
CA LYS A 34 -3.78 30.62 18.91
C LYS A 34 -3.46 29.41 19.83
N HIS A 35 -3.76 28.21 19.40
CA HIS A 35 -3.66 27.01 20.25
C HIS A 35 -2.50 26.07 19.87
N PHE A 36 -1.63 26.49 18.96
CA PHE A 36 -0.46 25.69 18.60
C PHE A 36 0.62 25.76 19.69
N TYR A 37 1.09 24.60 20.13
CA TYR A 37 2.31 24.51 20.93
C TYR A 37 3.51 24.54 19.98
N HIS A 38 4.31 25.59 20.08
CA HIS A 38 5.51 25.74 19.31
C HIS A 38 6.55 24.71 19.73
N PRO A 39 7.07 23.89 18.81
CA PRO A 39 8.27 23.12 19.10
C PRO A 39 9.43 24.09 19.37
N ALA A 40 10.45 23.60 20.09
CA ALA A 40 11.58 24.42 20.56
C ALA A 40 12.44 25.03 19.42
N LYS A 41 12.22 24.68 18.16
CA LYS A 41 12.95 25.17 16.99
C LYS A 41 12.06 26.06 16.14
N GLY A 42 12.50 27.28 15.85
CA GLY A 42 11.78 28.23 14.99
C GLY A 42 12.00 28.03 13.48
N SER A 43 12.87 27.08 13.08
CA SER A 43 13.14 26.78 11.67
C SER A 43 13.65 25.35 11.50
N TYR A 44 13.34 24.76 10.34
CA TYR A 44 13.61 23.37 9.99
C TYR A 44 14.32 23.29 8.64
N LYS A 45 15.14 22.27 8.44
CA LYS A 45 15.69 21.95 7.14
C LYS A 45 14.61 21.31 6.26
N PRO A 46 14.67 21.46 4.94
CA PRO A 46 13.82 20.67 4.04
C PRO A 46 13.95 19.18 4.32
N GLY A 47 12.85 18.42 4.21
CA GLY A 47 12.84 17.01 4.50
C GLY A 47 12.74 16.64 5.99
N THR A 48 12.84 17.63 6.92
CA THR A 48 12.67 17.34 8.34
C THR A 48 11.21 17.09 8.67
N GLU A 49 10.90 15.99 9.33
CA GLU A 49 9.59 15.76 9.90
C GLU A 49 9.31 16.74 11.03
N VAL A 50 8.19 17.45 10.95
CA VAL A 50 7.77 18.45 11.92
C VAL A 50 6.50 17.96 12.61
N THR A 51 6.62 17.61 13.88
CA THR A 51 5.47 17.22 14.71
C THR A 51 5.10 18.37 15.64
N LEU A 52 3.84 18.78 15.61
CA LEU A 52 3.27 19.87 16.41
C LEU A 52 2.05 19.38 17.16
N SER A 53 1.80 19.94 18.32
CA SER A 53 0.57 19.70 19.07
C SER A 53 -0.30 20.94 19.07
N CYS A 54 -1.62 20.77 18.88
CA CYS A 54 -2.62 21.80 19.03
C CYS A 54 -3.58 21.39 20.14
N ASN A 55 -3.52 22.07 21.28
CA ASN A 55 -4.34 21.76 22.45
C ASN A 55 -5.72 22.41 22.33
N ILE A 56 -6.51 21.93 21.41
CA ILE A 56 -7.94 22.25 21.32
C ILE A 56 -8.67 21.05 21.88
N ALA A 57 -9.37 21.22 23.01
CA ALA A 57 -10.24 20.17 23.51
C ALA A 57 -11.29 19.85 22.44
N ALA A 58 -11.55 18.58 22.20
CA ALA A 58 -12.69 18.15 21.40
C ALA A 58 -13.96 18.56 22.15
N THR A 59 -14.43 19.74 21.84
CA THR A 59 -15.80 20.16 22.09
C THR A 59 -16.58 19.82 20.81
N ASP A 60 -17.89 20.01 20.81
CA ASP A 60 -18.76 19.77 19.63
C ASP A 60 -18.37 20.55 18.34
N THR A 61 -17.17 21.07 18.27
CA THR A 61 -16.66 21.91 17.20
C THR A 61 -15.54 21.18 16.47
N ASP A 62 -15.75 20.86 15.21
CA ASP A 62 -14.74 20.29 14.33
C ASP A 62 -13.76 21.34 13.85
N TYR A 63 -12.47 20.99 13.83
CA TYR A 63 -11.40 21.85 13.30
C TYR A 63 -10.80 21.23 12.03
N ALA A 64 -10.44 22.07 11.08
CA ALA A 64 -9.67 21.70 9.90
C ALA A 64 -8.31 22.41 9.94
N PHE A 65 -7.28 21.69 9.53
CA PHE A 65 -5.91 22.18 9.49
C PHE A 65 -5.45 22.25 8.05
N TYR A 66 -4.68 23.29 7.71
CA TYR A 66 -4.17 23.52 6.37
C TYR A 66 -2.69 23.89 6.44
N LEU A 67 -1.89 23.30 5.55
CA LEU A 67 -0.50 23.68 5.30
C LEU A 67 -0.44 24.33 3.91
N ASP A 68 -0.06 25.62 3.84
CA ASP A 68 -0.05 26.39 2.59
C ASP A 68 -1.38 26.29 1.81
N ASP A 69 -2.48 26.47 2.54
CA ASP A 69 -3.87 26.38 2.05
C ASP A 69 -4.31 24.96 1.59
N LYS A 70 -3.46 23.92 1.76
CA LYS A 70 -3.81 22.52 1.50
C LYS A 70 -4.25 21.84 2.80
N PRO A 71 -5.31 21.02 2.78
CA PRO A 71 -5.77 20.34 3.98
C PRO A 71 -4.70 19.39 4.52
N LEU A 72 -4.50 19.43 5.84
CA LEU A 72 -3.62 18.52 6.56
C LEU A 72 -4.43 17.45 7.29
N ILE A 73 -3.96 16.21 7.21
CA ILE A 73 -4.41 15.14 8.10
C ILE A 73 -3.78 15.37 9.46
N VAL A 74 -4.61 15.33 10.50
CA VAL A 74 -4.16 15.52 11.86
C VAL A 74 -4.72 14.42 12.75
N GLN A 75 -3.92 13.90 13.66
CA GLN A 75 -4.35 12.95 14.66
C GLN A 75 -4.93 13.69 15.86
N TYR A 76 -6.01 13.16 16.44
CA TYR A 76 -6.61 13.68 17.65
C TYR A 76 -6.43 12.71 18.81
N ASP A 77 -5.86 13.19 19.90
CA ASP A 77 -5.70 12.46 21.16
C ASP A 77 -6.56 13.13 22.24
N ASN A 78 -7.39 12.34 22.94
CA ASN A 78 -8.28 12.85 23.98
C ASN A 78 -7.56 13.58 25.13
N ASN A 79 -6.27 13.29 25.35
CA ASN A 79 -5.46 13.88 26.42
C ASN A 79 -4.53 14.98 25.92
N LYS A 80 -4.10 14.93 24.65
CA LYS A 80 -3.07 15.80 24.07
C LYS A 80 -3.59 16.75 22.99
N GLY A 81 -4.88 16.62 22.56
CA GLY A 81 -5.44 17.38 21.46
C GLY A 81 -4.99 16.87 20.08
N TYR A 82 -4.95 17.76 19.09
CA TYR A 82 -4.53 17.40 17.74
C TYR A 82 -3.01 17.31 17.61
N SER A 83 -2.53 16.22 17.06
CA SER A 83 -1.13 16.05 16.63
C SER A 83 -1.04 16.28 15.13
N ILE A 84 -0.16 17.21 14.72
CA ILE A 84 0.00 17.64 13.34
C ILE A 84 1.40 17.21 12.93
N CYS A 85 1.50 16.38 11.90
CA CYS A 85 2.77 15.90 11.38
C CYS A 85 2.88 16.26 9.90
N PHE A 86 4.01 16.81 9.47
CA PHE A 86 4.30 17.08 8.06
C PHE A 86 5.79 17.14 7.81
N THR A 87 6.20 16.84 6.60
CA THR A 87 7.59 17.01 6.17
C THR A 87 7.83 18.46 5.75
N MET A 88 8.89 19.09 6.26
CA MET A 88 9.22 20.47 5.96
C MET A 88 9.65 20.64 4.50
N PRO A 89 8.92 21.40 3.67
CA PRO A 89 9.30 21.63 2.28
C PRO A 89 10.49 22.62 2.18
N ASN A 90 10.95 22.88 0.96
CA ASN A 90 12.08 23.79 0.67
C ASN A 90 11.72 25.29 0.70
N HIS A 91 10.60 25.64 1.33
CA HIS A 91 10.11 27.01 1.52
C HIS A 91 9.48 27.19 2.91
N ASN A 92 9.23 28.43 3.31
CA ASN A 92 8.48 28.72 4.52
C ASN A 92 7.02 28.31 4.33
N VAL A 93 6.45 27.62 5.31
CA VAL A 93 5.07 27.11 5.26
C VAL A 93 4.16 27.92 6.16
N LYS A 94 2.89 28.02 5.77
CA LYS A 94 1.80 28.58 6.55
C LYS A 94 0.94 27.43 7.09
N LEU A 95 0.88 27.30 8.42
CA LEU A 95 0.01 26.34 9.08
C LEU A 95 -1.21 27.07 9.65
N GLU A 96 -2.41 26.68 9.23
CA GLU A 96 -3.67 27.32 9.61
C GLU A 96 -4.64 26.32 10.25
N CYS A 97 -5.31 26.73 11.33
CA CYS A 97 -6.39 25.99 11.98
C CYS A 97 -7.69 26.79 11.84
N ILE A 98 -8.70 26.16 11.24
CA ILE A 98 -10.02 26.77 10.98
C ILE A 98 -11.10 25.97 11.68
N GLU A 99 -11.97 26.67 12.41
CA GLU A 99 -13.17 26.08 13.00
C GLU A 99 -14.21 25.81 11.90
N LYS A 100 -14.63 24.56 11.74
CA LYS A 100 -15.72 24.18 10.84
C LYS A 100 -17.04 24.64 11.46
N ASN A 101 -17.57 25.77 11.02
CA ASN A 101 -18.90 26.22 11.44
C ASN A 101 -19.92 25.16 11.04
N THR A 102 -20.60 24.58 12.01
CA THR A 102 -21.81 23.78 11.81
C THR A 102 -22.86 24.72 11.23
N VAL A 103 -23.10 24.66 9.94
CA VAL A 103 -24.20 25.37 9.29
C VAL A 103 -25.47 24.75 9.84
N ALA A 104 -26.18 25.52 10.68
CA ALA A 104 -27.49 25.17 11.19
C ALA A 104 -28.43 24.91 10.00
N ASN A 105 -28.93 23.68 9.89
CA ASN A 105 -29.99 23.31 8.98
C ASN A 105 -31.21 24.12 9.27
N THR A 106 -31.46 25.15 8.49
CA THR A 106 -32.77 25.80 8.41
C THR A 106 -33.61 24.95 7.45
N GLN A 107 -34.45 24.11 7.99
CA GLN A 107 -35.55 23.49 7.26
C GLN A 107 -36.38 24.57 6.62
N THR A 108 -36.48 24.54 5.30
CA THR A 108 -37.56 25.21 4.58
C THR A 108 -38.40 24.11 3.94
N ASP A 109 -39.53 23.86 4.53
CA ASP A 109 -40.61 23.06 3.95
C ASP A 109 -41.04 23.68 2.63
N SER A 110 -40.97 22.91 1.54
CA SER A 110 -41.83 23.15 0.38
C SER A 110 -42.26 21.79 -0.17
N GLU A 111 -43.52 21.49 0.09
CA GLU A 111 -44.29 20.49 -0.61
C GLU A 111 -44.22 20.72 -2.11
N THR A 112 -43.87 19.69 -2.88
CA THR A 112 -44.26 19.61 -4.28
C THR A 112 -44.42 18.14 -4.71
N GLU A 113 -45.62 17.79 -4.93
CA GLU A 113 -46.27 16.77 -5.75
C GLU A 113 -45.42 15.59 -6.29
N ALA A 114 -45.93 14.43 -5.89
CA ALA A 114 -45.58 13.13 -6.45
C ALA A 114 -45.93 13.04 -7.94
N VAL A 115 -44.91 12.99 -8.82
CA VAL A 115 -45.04 12.46 -10.15
C VAL A 115 -44.47 11.03 -10.19
N SER A 116 -45.43 10.10 -10.27
CA SER A 116 -45.16 8.69 -10.54
C SER A 116 -44.37 8.53 -11.82
N LYS A 117 -43.06 8.22 -11.73
CA LYS A 117 -42.29 7.73 -12.85
C LYS A 117 -42.29 6.22 -12.85
N ILE A 118 -42.90 5.67 -13.88
CA ILE A 118 -42.86 4.28 -14.28
C ILE A 118 -41.39 3.92 -14.46
N LYS A 119 -40.91 2.97 -13.66
CA LYS A 119 -39.55 2.38 -13.76
C LYS A 119 -39.47 1.62 -15.11
N PRO A 120 -38.48 1.91 -15.97
CA PRO A 120 -38.22 1.03 -17.12
C PRO A 120 -37.78 -0.33 -16.56
N THR A 121 -38.36 -1.37 -17.11
CA THR A 121 -37.90 -2.75 -16.89
C THR A 121 -36.47 -2.84 -17.42
N GLU A 122 -35.49 -2.92 -16.55
CA GLU A 122 -34.13 -3.26 -16.91
C GLU A 122 -34.15 -4.65 -17.55
N THR A 123 -33.94 -4.66 -18.86
CA THR A 123 -33.50 -5.87 -19.54
C THR A 123 -32.10 -6.12 -19.03
N GLU A 124 -31.90 -7.17 -18.23
CA GLU A 124 -30.56 -7.70 -17.91
C GLU A 124 -29.83 -7.94 -19.26
N GLN A 125 -29.04 -6.98 -19.68
CA GLN A 125 -27.98 -7.25 -20.63
C GLN A 125 -26.97 -8.13 -19.89
N ALA A 126 -26.98 -9.43 -20.18
CA ALA A 126 -25.93 -10.33 -19.74
C ALA A 126 -24.60 -9.71 -20.19
N ALA A 127 -23.82 -9.25 -19.23
CA ALA A 127 -22.48 -8.73 -19.48
C ALA A 127 -21.70 -9.82 -20.21
N VAL A 128 -21.17 -9.49 -21.38
CA VAL A 128 -20.32 -10.42 -22.14
C VAL A 128 -19.07 -10.62 -21.31
N SER A 129 -18.87 -11.81 -20.77
CA SER A 129 -17.66 -12.15 -19.99
C SER A 129 -16.43 -11.90 -20.85
N THR A 130 -15.40 -11.25 -20.28
CA THR A 130 -14.11 -11.00 -20.94
C THR A 130 -13.37 -12.30 -21.29
N GLY A 131 -13.75 -13.43 -20.68
CA GLY A 131 -13.09 -14.71 -20.82
C GLY A 131 -11.78 -14.83 -20.03
N ILE A 132 -11.30 -13.74 -19.43
CA ILE A 132 -10.11 -13.72 -18.59
C ILE A 132 -10.48 -14.29 -17.21
N GLN A 133 -9.67 -15.22 -16.73
CA GLN A 133 -9.85 -15.87 -15.41
C GLN A 133 -8.73 -15.44 -14.48
N THR A 134 -9.05 -15.21 -13.22
CA THR A 134 -8.06 -15.03 -12.16
C THR A 134 -7.33 -16.34 -11.88
N LEU A 135 -6.09 -16.25 -11.40
CA LEU A 135 -5.30 -17.40 -10.93
C LEU A 135 -5.53 -17.64 -9.46
N ASP A 136 -5.54 -18.91 -9.08
CA ASP A 136 -5.49 -19.36 -7.71
C ASP A 136 -4.03 -19.42 -7.22
N LEU A 137 -3.72 -18.69 -6.17
CA LEU A 137 -2.38 -18.55 -5.63
C LEU A 137 -2.31 -18.96 -4.17
N GLN A 138 -1.12 -19.37 -3.75
CA GLN A 138 -0.77 -19.50 -2.34
C GLN A 138 0.42 -18.58 -2.02
N LYS A 139 0.39 -17.98 -0.83
CA LYS A 139 1.47 -17.18 -0.26
C LYS A 139 1.98 -17.90 0.98
N GLN A 140 3.28 -18.10 1.08
CA GLN A 140 3.92 -18.68 2.25
C GLN A 140 4.70 -17.61 2.98
N LEU A 141 4.52 -17.55 4.30
CA LEU A 141 5.24 -16.66 5.20
C LEU A 141 6.37 -17.42 5.89
N TYR A 142 7.46 -16.72 6.16
CA TYR A 142 8.59 -17.20 6.92
C TYR A 142 8.97 -16.18 7.98
N GLY A 143 9.38 -16.68 9.14
CA GLY A 143 9.95 -15.87 10.21
C GLY A 143 11.22 -16.52 10.73
N LEU A 144 12.29 -15.76 10.83
CA LEU A 144 13.56 -16.14 11.43
C LEU A 144 13.84 -15.18 12.59
N ALA A 145 14.38 -15.67 13.69
CA ALA A 145 14.69 -14.83 14.84
C ALA A 145 15.91 -15.37 15.58
N GLU A 146 16.83 -14.47 15.94
CA GLU A 146 17.97 -14.76 16.80
C GLU A 146 17.81 -14.06 18.13
N TRP A 147 17.95 -14.81 19.21
CA TRP A 147 17.77 -14.35 20.58
C TRP A 147 19.02 -14.56 21.41
N GLU A 148 19.34 -13.59 22.29
CA GLU A 148 20.29 -13.77 23.37
C GLU A 148 19.56 -13.59 24.69
N ASP A 149 19.34 -14.70 25.39
CA ASP A 149 18.44 -14.79 26.57
C ASP A 149 16.99 -14.36 26.20
N ASP A 150 16.57 -13.19 26.67
CA ASP A 150 15.25 -12.57 26.43
C ASP A 150 15.30 -11.36 25.49
N LEU A 151 16.47 -11.06 24.89
CA LEU A 151 16.67 -9.98 23.93
C LEU A 151 16.60 -10.50 22.50
N LEU A 152 15.67 -9.98 21.70
CA LEU A 152 15.62 -10.24 20.27
C LEU A 152 16.72 -9.42 19.58
N LEU A 153 17.69 -10.11 18.98
CA LEU A 153 18.83 -9.49 18.30
C LEU A 153 18.53 -9.22 16.83
N VAL A 154 18.02 -10.24 16.14
CA VAL A 154 17.72 -10.16 14.71
C VAL A 154 16.34 -10.75 14.46
N SER A 155 15.55 -10.09 13.62
CA SER A 155 14.26 -10.59 13.13
C SER A 155 14.23 -10.46 11.62
N SER A 156 13.89 -11.56 10.92
CA SER A 156 13.66 -11.53 9.48
C SER A 156 12.29 -12.13 9.18
N GLN A 157 11.49 -11.42 8.38
CA GLN A 157 10.19 -11.91 7.92
C GLN A 157 10.11 -11.76 6.41
N PHE A 158 9.74 -12.83 5.72
CA PHE A 158 9.62 -12.77 4.27
C PHE A 158 8.51 -13.69 3.76
N SER A 159 8.04 -13.40 2.55
CA SER A 159 7.02 -14.19 1.89
C SER A 159 7.42 -14.54 0.46
N HIS A 160 6.78 -15.59 -0.08
CA HIS A 160 6.76 -15.85 -1.50
C HIS A 160 5.38 -16.33 -1.96
N VAL A 161 5.15 -16.27 -3.27
CA VAL A 161 3.89 -16.65 -3.91
C VAL A 161 4.16 -17.73 -4.95
N THR A 162 3.31 -18.77 -4.96
CA THR A 162 3.31 -19.82 -5.99
C THR A 162 1.88 -20.10 -6.46
N LEU A 163 1.73 -20.83 -7.57
CA LEU A 163 0.40 -21.23 -8.04
C LEU A 163 -0.19 -22.29 -7.13
N TRP A 164 -1.51 -22.22 -6.94
CA TRP A 164 -2.27 -23.34 -6.38
C TRP A 164 -2.27 -24.52 -7.35
N TYR A 165 -2.46 -25.74 -6.80
CA TYR A 165 -2.24 -26.99 -7.53
C TYR A 165 -2.93 -27.06 -8.90
N GLU A 166 -4.22 -26.66 -8.99
CA GLU A 166 -4.99 -26.74 -10.23
C GLU A 166 -4.42 -25.83 -11.32
N ASP A 167 -4.04 -24.60 -10.94
CA ASP A 167 -3.42 -23.64 -11.87
C ASP A 167 -1.96 -23.98 -12.14
N ALA A 168 -1.23 -24.59 -11.22
CA ALA A 168 0.11 -25.11 -11.47
C ALA A 168 0.12 -26.20 -12.55
N VAL A 169 -0.91 -27.07 -12.56
CA VAL A 169 -1.07 -28.09 -13.62
C VAL A 169 -1.43 -27.45 -14.96
N LYS A 170 -2.22 -26.36 -14.94
CA LYS A 170 -2.68 -25.66 -16.14
C LYS A 170 -1.60 -24.77 -16.77
N TYR A 171 -0.71 -24.18 -15.94
CA TYR A 171 0.34 -23.26 -16.35
C TYR A 171 1.72 -23.70 -15.81
N PRO A 172 2.23 -24.87 -16.30
CA PRO A 172 3.42 -25.50 -15.72
C PRO A 172 4.70 -24.65 -15.86
N GLU A 173 4.85 -23.88 -16.95
CA GLU A 173 6.01 -23.01 -17.16
C GLU A 173 6.02 -21.87 -16.15
N LEU A 174 4.87 -21.25 -15.87
CA LEU A 174 4.76 -20.23 -14.84
C LEU A 174 5.00 -20.83 -13.44
N ALA A 175 4.43 -22.02 -13.17
CA ALA A 175 4.64 -22.71 -11.90
C ALA A 175 6.13 -22.94 -11.63
N GLU A 176 6.88 -23.41 -12.64
CA GLU A 176 8.34 -23.62 -12.51
C GLU A 176 9.09 -22.32 -12.19
N VAL A 177 8.76 -21.22 -12.86
CA VAL A 177 9.40 -19.91 -12.63
C VAL A 177 9.10 -19.39 -11.22
N LEU A 178 7.84 -19.46 -10.75
CA LEU A 178 7.48 -19.01 -9.41
C LEU A 178 8.14 -19.85 -8.32
N GLU A 179 8.24 -21.19 -8.48
CA GLU A 179 8.95 -22.06 -7.55
C GLU A 179 10.46 -21.78 -7.52
N GLN A 180 11.06 -21.48 -8.67
CA GLN A 180 12.48 -21.07 -8.74
C GLN A 180 12.69 -19.73 -8.03
N THR A 181 11.81 -18.76 -8.27
CA THR A 181 11.83 -17.45 -7.61
C THR A 181 11.66 -17.59 -6.10
N ALA A 182 10.69 -18.40 -5.65
CA ALA A 182 10.48 -18.71 -4.24
C ALA A 182 11.74 -19.29 -3.58
N THR A 183 12.41 -20.22 -4.26
CA THR A 183 13.66 -20.83 -3.79
C THR A 183 14.79 -19.81 -3.68
N MET A 184 14.90 -18.90 -4.65
CA MET A 184 15.91 -17.83 -4.62
C MET A 184 15.65 -16.82 -3.51
N VAL A 185 14.41 -16.38 -3.36
CA VAL A 185 13.99 -15.45 -2.28
C VAL A 185 14.33 -16.05 -0.92
N LYS A 186 13.88 -17.28 -0.66
CA LYS A 186 14.13 -17.97 0.60
C LYS A 186 15.62 -18.02 0.92
N ARG A 187 16.44 -18.46 -0.03
CA ARG A 187 17.88 -18.55 0.16
C ARG A 187 18.53 -17.18 0.39
N SER A 188 18.12 -16.16 -0.36
CA SER A 188 18.67 -14.81 -0.19
C SER A 188 18.38 -14.25 1.20
N MET A 189 17.16 -14.44 1.69
CA MET A 189 16.75 -13.96 3.01
C MET A 189 17.40 -14.76 4.15
N GLU A 190 17.59 -16.07 3.99
CA GLU A 190 18.36 -16.90 4.93
C GLU A 190 19.83 -16.46 4.97
N ASP A 191 20.45 -16.23 3.82
CA ASP A 191 21.85 -15.73 3.73
C ASP A 191 21.98 -14.32 4.36
N GLU A 192 20.99 -13.43 4.17
CA GLU A 192 20.95 -12.10 4.80
C GLU A 192 20.81 -12.20 6.31
N PHE A 193 19.89 -13.04 6.81
CA PHE A 193 19.70 -13.29 8.23
C PHE A 193 20.98 -13.81 8.89
N ASP A 194 21.66 -14.77 8.29
CA ASP A 194 22.95 -15.30 8.78
C ASP A 194 24.03 -14.20 8.86
N ASN A 195 24.06 -13.30 7.86
CA ASN A 195 24.98 -12.17 7.85
C ASN A 195 24.66 -11.17 8.98
N PHE A 196 23.37 -10.92 9.26
CA PHE A 196 22.94 -10.07 10.37
C PHE A 196 23.35 -10.67 11.71
N CYS A 197 23.08 -11.96 11.94
CA CYS A 197 23.47 -12.67 13.15
C CYS A 197 25.00 -12.63 13.38
N ALA A 198 25.79 -12.74 12.32
CA ALA A 198 27.24 -12.62 12.41
C ALA A 198 27.67 -11.18 12.79
N SER A 199 27.07 -10.17 12.14
CA SER A 199 27.44 -8.76 12.32
C SER A 199 27.00 -8.19 13.65
N VAL A 200 25.79 -8.53 14.11
CA VAL A 200 25.26 -8.07 15.41
C VAL A 200 26.12 -8.57 16.56
N GLY A 201 26.81 -9.70 16.38
CA GLY A 201 27.77 -10.23 17.34
C GLY A 201 28.98 -9.31 17.61
N GLU A 202 29.36 -8.48 16.63
CA GLU A 202 30.44 -7.49 16.77
C GLU A 202 29.99 -6.24 17.54
N ASP A 203 28.69 -5.93 17.50
CA ASP A 203 28.07 -4.76 18.16
C ASP A 203 27.67 -5.02 19.62
N ARG A 204 27.91 -6.24 20.14
CA ARG A 204 27.59 -6.67 21.55
C ARG A 204 28.25 -5.84 22.66
N GLY A 205 29.01 -4.81 22.31
CA GLY A 205 29.61 -3.88 23.28
C GLY A 205 28.65 -2.80 23.82
N ARG A 206 27.43 -2.70 23.25
CA ARG A 206 26.41 -1.74 23.69
C ARG A 206 25.68 -2.25 24.95
N SER A 207 25.14 -1.31 25.73
CA SER A 207 24.29 -1.67 26.84
C SER A 207 23.01 -2.33 26.29
N ARG A 208 22.48 -3.32 27.02
CA ARG A 208 21.25 -4.03 26.66
C ARG A 208 20.04 -3.09 26.52
N GLU A 209 20.06 -1.97 27.25
CA GLU A 209 19.01 -0.95 27.26
C GLU A 209 19.03 -0.07 26.00
N ASP A 210 20.17 0.02 25.32
CA ASP A 210 20.36 0.84 24.11
C ASP A 210 20.41 0.00 22.82
N PHE A 211 20.20 -1.32 22.92
CA PHE A 211 20.25 -2.20 21.75
C PHE A 211 18.94 -2.13 20.95
N GLN A 212 19.06 -1.86 19.65
CA GLN A 212 17.95 -1.90 18.71
C GLN A 212 18.01 -3.21 17.92
N THR A 213 16.90 -3.94 17.87
CA THR A 213 16.76 -5.17 17.08
C THR A 213 17.00 -4.86 15.61
N TRP A 214 17.87 -5.65 14.97
CA TRP A 214 18.04 -5.58 13.51
C TRP A 214 16.90 -6.31 12.82
N VAL A 215 16.29 -5.66 11.85
CA VAL A 215 15.09 -6.17 11.19
C VAL A 215 15.31 -6.23 9.68
N SER A 216 14.89 -7.32 9.05
CA SER A 216 14.68 -7.34 7.59
C SER A 216 13.32 -7.92 7.25
N THR A 217 12.67 -7.34 6.25
CA THR A 217 11.38 -7.84 5.75
C THR A 217 11.38 -7.84 4.23
N LEU A 218 10.72 -8.83 3.66
CA LEU A 218 10.42 -8.89 2.23
C LEU A 218 9.01 -9.44 2.05
N ASP A 219 8.07 -8.57 1.70
CA ASP A 219 6.71 -8.99 1.38
C ASP A 219 6.48 -9.01 -0.13
N ILE A 220 5.88 -10.11 -0.63
CA ILE A 220 5.48 -10.25 -2.03
C ILE A 220 3.98 -10.02 -2.13
N GLN A 221 3.60 -8.91 -2.74
CA GLN A 221 2.21 -8.53 -2.97
C GLN A 221 1.77 -8.90 -4.38
N VAL A 222 0.56 -9.45 -4.49
CA VAL A 222 -0.03 -9.81 -5.78
C VAL A 222 -0.80 -8.61 -6.32
N ARG A 223 -0.26 -7.98 -7.37
CA ARG A 223 -0.85 -6.78 -8.00
C ARG A 223 -1.86 -7.14 -9.08
N ARG A 224 -1.59 -8.22 -9.81
CA ARG A 224 -2.48 -8.80 -10.81
C ARG A 224 -2.18 -10.29 -10.94
N ALA A 225 -3.21 -11.12 -11.06
CA ALA A 225 -3.06 -12.55 -11.25
C ALA A 225 -4.21 -13.08 -12.10
N ASP A 226 -3.97 -13.21 -13.39
CA ASP A 226 -4.97 -13.73 -14.33
C ASP A 226 -4.35 -14.59 -15.43
N SER A 227 -5.20 -15.09 -16.33
CA SER A 227 -4.80 -15.97 -17.44
C SER A 227 -3.92 -15.29 -18.51
N VAL A 228 -3.64 -13.99 -18.39
CA VAL A 228 -2.75 -13.23 -19.27
C VAL A 228 -1.41 -12.98 -18.63
N VAL A 229 -1.41 -12.51 -17.37
CA VAL A 229 -0.19 -12.09 -16.67
C VAL A 229 -0.33 -12.28 -15.17
N ILE A 230 0.77 -12.62 -14.51
CA ILE A 230 0.96 -12.42 -13.07
C ILE A 230 1.93 -11.28 -12.86
N SER A 231 1.54 -10.34 -11.98
CA SER A 231 2.34 -9.18 -11.61
C SER A 231 2.48 -9.14 -10.09
N LEU A 232 3.72 -9.13 -9.64
CA LEU A 232 4.10 -9.20 -8.23
C LEU A 232 4.92 -7.96 -7.87
N LEU A 233 4.68 -7.41 -6.68
CA LEU A 233 5.48 -6.35 -6.09
C LEU A 233 6.22 -6.91 -4.89
N SER A 234 7.55 -6.86 -4.91
CA SER A 234 8.40 -7.12 -3.76
C SER A 234 8.59 -5.81 -2.99
N ASP A 235 8.14 -5.77 -1.74
CA ASP A 235 8.38 -4.64 -0.82
C ASP A 235 9.37 -5.09 0.25
N SER A 236 10.55 -4.47 0.27
CA SER A 236 11.65 -4.82 1.17
C SER A 236 11.97 -3.67 2.12
N TYR A 237 12.27 -4.05 3.36
CA TYR A 237 12.72 -3.13 4.39
C TYR A 237 13.82 -3.78 5.21
N SER A 238 14.87 -3.03 5.52
CA SER A 238 15.95 -3.47 6.41
C SER A 238 16.38 -2.32 7.31
N ASP A 239 16.48 -2.61 8.61
CA ASP A 239 16.94 -1.70 9.66
C ASP A 239 18.12 -2.35 10.39
N TYR A 240 19.27 -1.68 10.36
CA TYR A 240 20.52 -2.13 11.00
C TYR A 240 20.84 -1.33 12.28
N GLY A 241 19.83 -0.77 12.93
CA GLY A 241 19.98 0.03 14.13
C GLY A 241 20.35 1.49 13.83
N GLU A 242 21.65 1.86 13.84
CA GLU A 242 22.08 3.26 13.62
C GLU A 242 22.31 3.62 12.15
N ILE A 243 22.20 2.67 11.24
CA ILE A 243 22.39 2.88 9.80
C ILE A 243 21.02 3.24 9.20
N GLU A 244 21.01 4.14 8.20
CA GLU A 244 19.79 4.53 7.50
C GLU A 244 19.01 3.30 7.00
N ASP A 245 17.72 3.27 7.30
CA ASP A 245 16.78 2.25 6.85
C ASP A 245 16.84 2.10 5.32
N PHE A 246 16.93 0.87 4.86
CA PHE A 246 16.77 0.58 3.44
C PHE A 246 15.33 0.16 3.17
N ARG A 247 14.69 0.80 2.18
CA ARG A 247 13.35 0.44 1.68
C ARG A 247 13.38 0.35 0.17
N GLY A 248 13.03 -0.82 -0.36
CA GLY A 248 13.00 -1.07 -1.79
C GLY A 248 11.65 -1.60 -2.26
N MET A 249 11.27 -1.24 -3.48
CA MET A 249 10.14 -1.85 -4.19
C MET A 249 10.62 -2.33 -5.55
N HIS A 250 10.27 -3.56 -5.90
CA HIS A 250 10.61 -4.13 -7.19
C HIS A 250 9.44 -4.90 -7.78
N GLY A 251 9.02 -4.53 -9.01
CA GLY A 251 7.96 -5.21 -9.73
C GLY A 251 8.51 -6.35 -10.60
N SER A 252 7.81 -7.48 -10.60
CA SER A 252 8.10 -8.62 -11.47
C SER A 252 6.82 -9.04 -12.19
N ASN A 253 6.90 -9.15 -13.51
CA ASN A 253 5.74 -9.42 -14.36
C ASN A 253 6.04 -10.64 -15.25
N TYR A 254 5.16 -11.64 -15.26
CA TYR A 254 5.34 -12.87 -16.04
C TYR A 254 4.10 -13.16 -16.89
N ASP A 255 4.31 -13.52 -18.15
CA ASP A 255 3.25 -14.03 -19.02
C ASP A 255 2.76 -15.38 -18.48
N THR A 256 1.47 -15.49 -18.20
CA THR A 256 0.89 -16.67 -17.55
C THR A 256 1.05 -17.95 -18.36
N GLN A 257 1.06 -17.86 -19.69
CA GLN A 257 1.11 -19.04 -20.56
C GLN A 257 2.53 -19.58 -20.73
N THR A 258 3.54 -18.71 -20.68
CA THR A 258 4.92 -19.07 -21.02
C THR A 258 5.89 -18.98 -19.83
N GLY A 259 5.46 -18.40 -18.72
CA GLY A 259 6.33 -18.11 -17.59
C GLY A 259 7.45 -17.10 -17.89
N GLN A 260 7.49 -16.52 -19.09
CA GLN A 260 8.52 -15.54 -19.46
C GLN A 260 8.26 -14.19 -18.80
N GLU A 261 9.33 -13.53 -18.41
CA GLU A 261 9.25 -12.16 -17.92
C GLU A 261 8.71 -11.23 -19.01
N VAL A 262 7.72 -10.41 -18.64
CA VAL A 262 7.12 -9.39 -19.50
C VAL A 262 7.91 -8.10 -19.33
N LYS A 263 8.45 -7.58 -20.40
CA LYS A 263 9.17 -6.30 -20.42
C LYS A 263 8.21 -5.13 -20.56
N LEU A 264 8.61 -4.00 -19.98
CA LEU A 264 7.82 -2.76 -20.06
C LEU A 264 7.55 -2.34 -21.53
N THR A 265 8.55 -2.50 -22.41
CA THR A 265 8.46 -2.25 -23.86
C THR A 265 7.53 -3.21 -24.60
N GLU A 266 7.16 -4.35 -24.01
CA GLU A 266 6.13 -5.26 -24.57
C GLU A 266 4.71 -4.85 -24.17
N VAL A 267 4.57 -4.03 -23.13
CA VAL A 267 3.29 -3.50 -22.64
C VAL A 267 3.00 -2.12 -23.21
N ILE A 268 4.02 -1.26 -23.22
CA ILE A 268 3.91 0.15 -23.64
C ILE A 268 4.49 0.35 -25.04
N LYS A 269 3.66 0.86 -25.95
CA LYS A 269 4.02 1.09 -27.36
C LYS A 269 4.95 2.29 -27.57
N GLU A 270 4.80 3.34 -26.74
CA GLU A 270 5.51 4.62 -26.91
C GLU A 270 6.19 5.06 -25.60
N MET A 271 7.32 4.44 -25.27
CA MET A 271 8.09 4.74 -24.05
C MET A 271 8.48 6.24 -23.90
N SER A 272 8.64 6.94 -25.00
CA SER A 272 9.01 8.37 -24.99
C SER A 272 7.96 9.30 -24.35
N LYS A 273 6.72 8.86 -24.23
CA LYS A 273 5.63 9.63 -23.60
C LYS A 273 5.56 9.40 -22.08
N ILE A 274 6.19 8.34 -21.59
CA ILE A 274 6.04 7.91 -20.19
C ILE A 274 6.51 8.98 -19.19
N PRO A 275 7.67 9.64 -19.35
CA PRO A 275 8.12 10.65 -18.39
C PRO A 275 7.12 11.80 -18.20
N GLU A 276 6.54 12.32 -19.29
CA GLU A 276 5.55 13.41 -19.26
C GLU A 276 4.27 12.96 -18.52
N ILE A 277 3.78 11.75 -18.82
CA ILE A 277 2.55 11.24 -18.21
C ILE A 277 2.78 10.93 -16.74
N VAL A 278 3.89 10.27 -16.38
CA VAL A 278 4.25 10.00 -14.99
C VAL A 278 4.36 11.28 -14.18
N LEU A 279 5.00 12.32 -14.73
CA LEU A 279 5.08 13.62 -14.08
C LEU A 279 3.69 14.23 -13.83
N LYS A 280 2.80 14.12 -14.81
CA LYS A 280 1.42 14.60 -14.70
C LYS A 280 0.68 13.85 -13.59
N GLU A 281 0.76 12.52 -13.56
CA GLU A 281 0.10 11.70 -12.53
C GLU A 281 0.67 12.00 -11.13
N LEU A 282 2.00 12.05 -10.96
CA LEU A 282 2.64 12.43 -9.69
C LEU A 282 2.16 13.80 -9.17
N ASN A 283 1.94 14.78 -10.06
CA ASN A 283 1.52 16.12 -9.69
C ASN A 283 -0.02 16.26 -9.59
N SER A 284 -0.80 15.26 -9.98
CA SER A 284 -2.27 15.32 -9.91
C SER A 284 -2.82 15.03 -8.52
N HIS A 285 -2.05 14.37 -7.65
CA HIS A 285 -2.48 13.98 -6.32
C HIS A 285 -2.32 15.12 -5.32
N ILE A 286 -3.23 15.21 -4.35
CA ILE A 286 -3.29 16.29 -3.35
C ILE A 286 -1.98 16.47 -2.59
N TRP A 287 -1.25 15.36 -2.38
CA TRP A 287 0.00 15.33 -1.61
C TRP A 287 1.25 15.62 -2.44
N ALA A 288 1.16 15.53 -3.77
CA ALA A 288 2.32 15.68 -4.64
C ALA A 288 2.89 17.10 -4.62
N GLY A 289 2.06 18.12 -4.48
CA GLY A 289 2.51 19.49 -4.50
C GLY A 289 3.32 19.81 -5.76
N GLU A 290 4.11 20.87 -5.72
CA GLU A 290 5.04 21.25 -6.81
C GLU A 290 6.43 20.59 -6.63
N PHE A 291 6.49 19.38 -6.02
CA PHE A 291 7.76 18.78 -5.63
C PHE A 291 8.49 18.08 -6.78
N TYR A 292 7.78 17.66 -7.83
CA TYR A 292 8.38 16.90 -8.92
C TYR A 292 8.76 17.83 -10.07
N SER A 293 10.03 17.82 -10.42
CA SER A 293 10.49 18.53 -11.61
C SER A 293 10.46 17.61 -12.83
N ASP A 294 10.10 18.17 -13.99
CA ASP A 294 10.19 17.50 -15.28
C ASP A 294 11.59 16.89 -15.52
N ILE A 295 12.64 17.63 -15.14
CA ILE A 295 14.03 17.20 -15.27
C ILE A 295 14.33 15.95 -14.44
N ALA A 296 13.80 15.84 -13.21
CA ALA A 296 14.06 14.69 -12.36
C ALA A 296 13.42 13.41 -12.94
N VAL A 297 12.14 13.49 -13.32
CA VAL A 297 11.42 12.36 -13.92
C VAL A 297 12.03 11.95 -15.26
N GLU A 298 12.35 12.93 -16.16
CA GLU A 298 13.02 12.63 -17.41
C GLU A 298 14.40 11.99 -17.20
N ASN A 299 15.18 12.45 -16.22
CA ASN A 299 16.49 11.89 -15.93
C ASN A 299 16.40 10.47 -15.38
N TYR A 300 15.40 10.17 -14.54
CA TYR A 300 15.15 8.83 -14.05
C TYR A 300 14.98 7.86 -15.23
N PHE A 301 14.01 8.09 -16.11
CA PHE A 301 13.73 7.21 -17.24
C PHE A 301 14.86 7.18 -18.30
N ARG A 302 15.64 8.25 -18.40
CA ARG A 302 16.79 8.29 -19.33
C ARG A 302 18.00 7.50 -18.82
N ASN A 303 18.23 7.53 -17.50
CA ASN A 303 19.46 6.98 -16.91
C ASN A 303 19.25 5.58 -16.33
N THR A 304 18.03 5.20 -16.02
CA THR A 304 17.70 3.89 -15.50
C THR A 304 17.48 2.91 -16.66
N PRO A 305 18.22 1.81 -16.74
CA PRO A 305 17.96 0.77 -17.74
C PRO A 305 16.59 0.12 -17.50
N GLU A 306 16.00 -0.49 -18.52
CA GLU A 306 14.64 -1.04 -18.46
C GLU A 306 14.46 -2.04 -17.30
N ASP A 307 15.44 -2.89 -17.05
CA ASP A 307 15.47 -3.87 -15.96
C ASP A 307 15.68 -3.24 -14.56
N GLY A 308 16.06 -1.96 -14.49
CA GLY A 308 16.16 -1.17 -13.28
C GLY A 308 14.91 -0.35 -12.96
N ILE A 309 13.96 -0.23 -13.91
CA ILE A 309 12.70 0.48 -13.68
C ILE A 309 11.77 -0.45 -12.91
N SER A 310 11.37 -0.04 -11.70
CA SER A 310 10.40 -0.80 -10.90
C SER A 310 8.98 -0.48 -11.34
N TRP A 311 8.23 -1.50 -11.77
CA TRP A 311 6.85 -1.34 -12.25
C TRP A 311 6.05 -2.64 -12.12
N THR A 312 4.73 -2.48 -11.99
CA THR A 312 3.77 -3.59 -12.06
C THR A 312 2.70 -3.33 -13.10
N LEU A 313 2.15 -4.41 -13.64
CA LEU A 313 0.98 -4.37 -14.50
C LEU A 313 -0.25 -4.66 -13.64
N ASP A 314 -0.92 -3.62 -13.21
CA ASP A 314 -2.12 -3.72 -12.40
C ASP A 314 -3.38 -3.96 -13.26
N TYR A 315 -4.55 -4.17 -12.65
CA TYR A 315 -5.79 -4.37 -13.41
C TYR A 315 -6.29 -3.07 -14.09
N ASN A 316 -5.88 -1.90 -13.59
CA ASN A 316 -6.31 -0.60 -14.12
C ASN A 316 -5.27 0.12 -14.97
N GLY A 317 -4.02 -0.34 -14.98
CA GLY A 317 -2.92 0.35 -15.65
C GLY A 317 -1.55 -0.21 -15.33
N VAL A 318 -0.53 0.57 -15.63
CA VAL A 318 0.87 0.32 -15.25
C VAL A 318 1.25 1.24 -14.11
N THR A 319 1.67 0.67 -13.00
CA THR A 319 2.14 1.42 -11.82
C THR A 319 3.66 1.41 -11.76
N PHE A 320 4.25 2.59 -11.69
CA PHE A 320 5.68 2.81 -11.48
C PHE A 320 5.95 3.09 -10.01
N TYR A 321 7.05 2.54 -9.51
CA TYR A 321 7.49 2.71 -8.12
C TYR A 321 8.86 3.38 -8.09
N PHE A 322 8.98 4.44 -7.30
CA PHE A 322 10.20 5.20 -7.13
C PHE A 322 10.66 5.09 -5.69
N ALA A 323 11.91 4.69 -5.50
CA ALA A 323 12.52 4.64 -4.19
C ALA A 323 12.75 6.06 -3.65
N ASP A 324 13.00 6.17 -2.35
CA ASP A 324 13.40 7.42 -1.75
C ASP A 324 14.70 7.93 -2.40
N GLY A 325 14.68 9.14 -2.89
CA GLY A 325 15.80 9.77 -3.59
C GLY A 325 15.80 9.62 -5.13
N ASP A 326 14.94 8.79 -5.72
CA ASP A 326 14.89 8.62 -7.19
C ASP A 326 14.45 9.88 -7.93
N LEU A 327 13.42 10.56 -7.44
CA LEU A 327 12.82 11.74 -8.06
C LEU A 327 13.09 13.03 -7.31
N MET A 328 13.53 12.94 -6.06
CA MET A 328 13.73 14.06 -5.14
C MET A 328 15.00 13.82 -4.33
N GLU A 329 15.40 14.83 -3.53
CA GLU A 329 16.42 14.60 -2.51
C GLU A 329 15.93 13.55 -1.50
N ALA A 330 16.85 12.73 -0.96
CA ALA A 330 16.53 11.70 0.01
C ALA A 330 15.74 12.26 1.21
N GLY A 331 14.71 11.53 1.67
CA GLY A 331 13.76 11.95 2.70
C GLY A 331 12.39 12.37 2.17
N GLY A 332 12.17 12.32 0.85
CA GLY A 332 10.85 12.51 0.22
C GLY A 332 9.93 11.29 0.31
N GLY A 333 10.46 10.16 0.75
CA GLY A 333 9.75 8.89 0.80
C GLY A 333 9.57 8.22 -0.55
N ARG A 334 8.97 7.04 -0.53
CA ARG A 334 8.63 6.27 -1.74
C ARG A 334 7.46 6.92 -2.48
N GLN A 335 7.50 6.90 -3.81
CA GLN A 335 6.47 7.48 -4.66
C GLN A 335 5.94 6.45 -5.64
N THR A 336 4.67 6.59 -6.02
CA THR A 336 4.04 5.75 -7.04
C THR A 336 3.27 6.59 -8.05
N ALA A 337 3.23 6.13 -9.30
CA ALA A 337 2.42 6.74 -10.34
C ALA A 337 1.79 5.65 -11.20
N THR A 338 0.48 5.69 -11.38
CA THR A 338 -0.25 4.73 -12.21
C THR A 338 -0.73 5.40 -13.49
N ILE A 339 -0.30 4.86 -14.65
CA ILE A 339 -0.81 5.28 -15.96
C ILE A 339 -2.02 4.41 -16.31
N ALA A 340 -3.21 5.00 -16.28
CA ALA A 340 -4.47 4.30 -16.46
C ALA A 340 -4.69 3.83 -17.91
N PHE A 341 -5.16 2.59 -18.07
CA PHE A 341 -5.59 2.06 -19.37
C PHE A 341 -6.71 2.89 -20.00
N ALA A 342 -7.67 3.34 -19.19
CA ALA A 342 -8.82 4.09 -19.64
C ALA A 342 -8.43 5.47 -20.20
N GLN A 343 -7.48 6.16 -19.55
CA GLN A 343 -7.04 7.49 -19.98
C GLN A 343 -6.11 7.47 -21.18
N TYR A 344 -5.28 6.42 -21.33
CA TYR A 344 -4.23 6.35 -22.35
C TYR A 344 -4.26 5.01 -23.14
N PRO A 345 -5.42 4.57 -23.67
CA PRO A 345 -5.55 3.23 -24.27
C PRO A 345 -4.62 3.03 -25.48
N GLU A 346 -4.26 4.10 -26.20
CA GLU A 346 -3.35 4.03 -27.35
C GLU A 346 -1.90 3.69 -26.96
N LEU A 347 -1.51 3.93 -25.71
CA LEU A 347 -0.15 3.63 -25.24
C LEU A 347 0.06 2.14 -25.01
N PHE A 348 -1.01 1.38 -24.73
CA PHE A 348 -0.88 0.02 -24.26
C PHE A 348 -1.16 -1.01 -25.36
N VAL A 349 -0.52 -2.16 -25.23
CA VAL A 349 -0.81 -3.33 -26.04
C VAL A 349 -2.12 -3.96 -25.57
N GLU A 350 -3.07 -4.15 -26.48
CA GLU A 350 -4.48 -4.48 -26.20
C GLU A 350 -4.65 -5.71 -25.28
N LYS A 351 -3.83 -6.77 -25.45
CA LYS A 351 -3.94 -7.99 -24.64
C LYS A 351 -3.80 -7.73 -23.13
N TYR A 352 -3.07 -6.68 -22.73
CA TYR A 352 -2.83 -6.37 -21.33
C TYR A 352 -3.93 -5.51 -20.70
N MET A 353 -4.74 -4.83 -21.52
CA MET A 353 -5.87 -4.03 -21.06
C MET A 353 -7.12 -4.87 -20.76
N VAL A 354 -7.16 -6.11 -21.22
CA VAL A 354 -8.30 -7.02 -20.94
C VAL A 354 -8.09 -7.66 -19.56
N VAL A 355 -9.08 -7.51 -18.68
CA VAL A 355 -9.00 -7.93 -17.28
C VAL A 355 -10.24 -8.77 -16.90
N PRO A 356 -10.19 -9.55 -15.80
CA PRO A 356 -11.35 -10.27 -15.29
C PRO A 356 -12.51 -9.34 -14.94
N ASP A 357 -13.74 -9.83 -15.05
CA ASP A 357 -14.95 -9.08 -14.68
C ASP A 357 -15.01 -8.80 -13.17
N ALA A 358 -14.38 -9.65 -12.36
CA ALA A 358 -14.34 -9.54 -10.91
C ALA A 358 -12.98 -10.03 -10.38
N TYR A 359 -12.39 -9.28 -9.46
CA TYR A 359 -11.07 -9.58 -8.92
C TYR A 359 -10.86 -9.02 -7.51
N MET A 360 -9.82 -9.49 -6.85
CA MET A 360 -9.31 -8.96 -5.58
C MET A 360 -7.81 -8.69 -5.72
N VAL A 361 -7.34 -7.60 -5.10
CA VAL A 361 -5.94 -7.17 -5.11
C VAL A 361 -5.49 -6.85 -3.71
N GLU A 362 -4.38 -7.42 -3.27
CA GLU A 362 -3.71 -7.04 -2.02
C GLU A 362 -3.16 -5.62 -2.15
N LEU A 363 -3.46 -4.77 -1.17
CA LEU A 363 -3.00 -3.38 -1.14
C LEU A 363 -1.77 -3.24 -0.26
N PRO A 364 -0.82 -2.35 -0.62
CA PRO A 364 0.23 -1.98 0.31
C PRO A 364 -0.35 -1.16 1.47
N LEU A 365 0.18 -1.36 2.67
CA LEU A 365 -0.06 -0.45 3.79
C LEU A 365 0.80 0.80 3.62
N ASP A 366 0.26 1.95 4.06
CA ASP A 366 0.95 3.24 4.07
C ASP A 366 1.50 3.67 2.69
N SER A 367 0.87 3.18 1.62
CA SER A 367 1.20 3.51 0.23
C SER A 367 -0.07 3.69 -0.59
N SER A 368 0.02 4.51 -1.62
CA SER A 368 -1.12 4.82 -2.49
C SER A 368 -1.41 3.68 -3.47
N PHE A 369 -2.67 3.35 -3.61
CA PHE A 369 -3.21 2.49 -4.66
C PHE A 369 -4.21 3.29 -5.50
N PHE A 370 -4.09 3.21 -6.82
CA PHE A 370 -4.91 3.99 -7.75
C PHE A 370 -5.88 3.10 -8.51
N THR A 371 -7.17 3.43 -8.45
CA THR A 371 -8.22 2.65 -9.11
C THR A 371 -9.46 3.51 -9.41
N ALA A 372 -10.19 3.19 -10.48
CA ALA A 372 -11.46 3.86 -10.78
C ALA A 372 -12.55 3.37 -9.82
N LEU A 373 -13.00 4.23 -8.91
CA LEU A 373 -14.01 3.92 -7.90
C LEU A 373 -15.42 4.35 -8.29
N ASP A 374 -15.57 5.30 -9.21
CA ASP A 374 -16.86 5.90 -9.55
C ASP A 374 -17.32 5.67 -11.00
N GLY A 375 -16.53 4.94 -11.78
CA GLY A 375 -16.85 4.53 -13.12
C GLY A 375 -16.59 5.57 -14.20
N ASP A 376 -15.85 6.65 -13.87
CA ASP A 376 -15.23 7.51 -14.88
C ASP A 376 -13.83 6.97 -15.28
N ASP A 377 -13.15 7.67 -16.19
CA ASP A 377 -11.84 7.23 -16.70
C ASP A 377 -10.66 7.68 -15.83
N ASP A 378 -10.93 8.48 -14.77
CA ASP A 378 -9.93 8.94 -13.84
C ASP A 378 -9.70 7.89 -12.72
N LEU A 379 -8.50 7.83 -12.18
CA LEU A 379 -8.20 6.96 -11.05
C LEU A 379 -8.24 7.77 -9.75
N GLU A 380 -8.94 7.23 -8.76
CA GLU A 380 -8.90 7.73 -7.41
C GLU A 380 -7.79 7.05 -6.61
N GLU A 381 -7.17 7.81 -5.71
CA GLU A 381 -6.28 7.26 -4.70
C GLU A 381 -7.08 6.56 -3.60
N LEU A 382 -6.65 5.36 -3.25
CA LEU A 382 -7.10 4.62 -2.08
C LEU A 382 -5.87 4.30 -1.23
N ASN A 383 -5.86 4.74 0.02
CA ASN A 383 -4.77 4.49 0.96
C ASN A 383 -5.30 3.89 2.26
N VAL A 384 -4.59 2.90 2.79
CA VAL A 384 -4.88 2.26 4.07
C VAL A 384 -3.68 2.45 4.98
N THR A 385 -3.89 3.13 6.11
CA THR A 385 -2.84 3.45 7.07
C THR A 385 -3.11 2.78 8.42
N GLY A 386 -2.09 2.14 8.98
CA GLY A 386 -2.10 1.61 10.34
C GLY A 386 -1.47 2.61 11.31
N PHE A 387 -2.08 2.76 12.51
CA PHE A 387 -1.55 3.61 13.59
C PHE A 387 -0.98 2.72 14.69
N TYR A 388 0.33 2.48 14.62
CA TYR A 388 1.06 1.64 15.57
C TYR A 388 1.39 2.42 16.83
N ASP A 389 1.10 1.82 17.99
CA ASP A 389 1.47 2.35 19.30
C ASP A 389 2.67 1.54 19.83
N SER A 390 3.84 2.18 19.85
CA SER A 390 5.10 1.54 20.27
C SER A 390 5.12 1.16 21.76
N ASP A 391 4.35 1.87 22.60
CA ASP A 391 4.28 1.57 24.03
C ASP A 391 3.41 0.34 24.30
N MET A 392 2.40 0.12 23.45
CA MET A 392 1.51 -1.02 23.53
C MET A 392 1.97 -2.22 22.69
N GLY A 393 2.77 -1.99 21.64
CA GLY A 393 3.29 -3.03 20.76
C GLY A 393 2.28 -3.55 19.74
N PHE A 394 1.21 -2.79 19.44
CA PHE A 394 0.19 -3.14 18.45
C PHE A 394 -0.44 -1.89 17.81
N TYR A 395 -1.19 -2.11 16.73
CA TYR A 395 -1.97 -1.05 16.09
C TYR A 395 -3.24 -0.78 16.89
N THR A 396 -3.50 0.48 17.22
CA THR A 396 -4.68 0.93 17.97
C THR A 396 -5.78 1.47 17.09
N LYS A 397 -5.48 1.76 15.83
CA LYS A 397 -6.41 2.32 14.84
C LYS A 397 -5.96 2.00 13.43
N PHE A 398 -6.90 1.94 12.51
CA PHE A 398 -6.61 2.07 11.09
C PHE A 398 -7.33 3.28 10.49
N GLY A 399 -6.78 3.82 9.41
CA GLY A 399 -7.36 4.88 8.60
C GLY A 399 -7.47 4.45 7.15
N ILE A 400 -8.53 4.87 6.48
CA ILE A 400 -8.72 4.72 5.05
C ILE A 400 -8.95 6.09 4.47
N TYR A 401 -8.29 6.37 3.36
CA TYR A 401 -8.39 7.64 2.65
C TYR A 401 -8.69 7.43 1.18
N THR A 402 -9.52 8.30 0.60
CA THR A 402 -9.66 8.48 -0.85
C THR A 402 -9.51 9.96 -1.20
N ASP A 403 -8.82 10.28 -2.29
CA ASP A 403 -8.56 11.66 -2.70
C ASP A 403 -9.79 12.37 -3.25
N ARG A 404 -10.77 11.63 -3.74
CA ARG A 404 -12.01 12.22 -4.23
C ARG A 404 -12.84 12.80 -3.09
N ASN A 405 -12.87 14.12 -3.02
CA ASN A 405 -13.49 14.90 -1.95
C ASN A 405 -12.85 14.74 -0.55
N GLY A 406 -11.68 14.11 -0.45
CA GLY A 406 -10.95 13.95 0.81
C GLY A 406 -11.72 13.16 1.85
N TYR A 407 -12.32 12.04 1.48
CA TYR A 407 -13.01 11.17 2.43
C TYR A 407 -12.04 10.40 3.29
N TYR A 408 -12.32 10.38 4.59
CA TYR A 408 -11.57 9.64 5.58
C TYR A 408 -12.50 8.74 6.39
N HIS A 409 -12.05 7.54 6.66
CA HIS A 409 -12.67 6.63 7.60
C HIS A 409 -11.62 6.18 8.61
N TYR A 410 -11.93 6.31 9.89
CA TYR A 410 -11.07 5.83 10.97
C TYR A 410 -11.85 4.89 11.85
N GLU A 411 -11.21 3.80 12.29
CA GLU A 411 -11.80 2.84 13.20
C GLU A 411 -10.78 2.39 14.23
N GLU A 412 -11.18 2.34 15.50
CA GLU A 412 -10.36 1.81 16.59
C GLU A 412 -10.26 0.28 16.45
N CYS A 413 -9.10 -0.24 16.71
CA CYS A 413 -8.83 -1.67 16.68
C CYS A 413 -7.69 -2.03 17.65
N PHE A 414 -7.51 -3.34 17.86
CA PHE A 414 -6.36 -3.89 18.58
C PHE A 414 -5.78 -4.97 17.68
N ALA A 415 -4.82 -4.60 16.82
CA ALA A 415 -4.32 -5.50 15.79
C ALA A 415 -2.79 -5.55 15.78
N ASP A 416 -2.23 -6.73 15.57
CA ASP A 416 -0.79 -6.92 15.34
C ASP A 416 -0.40 -6.66 13.89
N GLY A 417 -1.38 -6.57 13.00
CA GLY A 417 -1.17 -6.29 11.58
C GLY A 417 -2.47 -6.22 10.81
N PHE A 418 -2.36 -5.74 9.58
CA PHE A 418 -3.45 -5.60 8.64
C PHE A 418 -3.10 -6.27 7.33
N ILE A 419 -4.12 -6.84 6.67
CA ILE A 419 -4.02 -7.34 5.29
C ILE A 419 -5.19 -6.77 4.51
N PRO A 420 -4.99 -5.65 3.80
CA PRO A 420 -6.05 -5.00 3.03
C PRO A 420 -6.15 -5.58 1.61
N TYR A 421 -7.38 -5.78 1.14
CA TYR A 421 -7.70 -6.15 -0.23
C TYR A 421 -8.70 -5.18 -0.84
N TYR A 422 -8.38 -4.65 -2.00
CA TYR A 422 -9.37 -4.03 -2.86
C TYR A 422 -10.14 -5.12 -3.61
N VAL A 423 -11.47 -4.96 -3.67
CA VAL A 423 -12.40 -5.95 -4.24
C VAL A 423 -13.27 -5.26 -5.28
N LYS A 424 -13.23 -5.75 -6.53
CA LYS A 424 -14.14 -5.36 -7.59
C LYS A 424 -15.07 -6.51 -7.93
N THR A 425 -16.38 -6.24 -7.84
CA THR A 425 -17.42 -7.23 -8.21
C THR A 425 -17.75 -7.16 -9.69
N ARG A 426 -18.40 -8.21 -10.20
CA ARG A 426 -18.91 -8.23 -11.57
C ARG A 426 -19.96 -7.13 -11.84
N GLN A 427 -20.67 -6.69 -10.81
CA GLN A 427 -21.67 -5.63 -10.88
C GLN A 427 -21.06 -4.24 -10.96
N GLY A 428 -19.75 -4.12 -10.74
CA GLY A 428 -19.02 -2.86 -10.70
C GLY A 428 -19.04 -2.19 -9.31
N ASP A 429 -19.42 -2.93 -8.25
CA ASP A 429 -19.29 -2.44 -6.89
C ASP A 429 -17.84 -2.61 -6.42
N HIS A 430 -17.39 -1.69 -5.56
CA HIS A 430 -16.03 -1.62 -5.07
C HIS A 430 -16.01 -1.68 -3.54
N TYR A 431 -15.24 -2.61 -2.99
CA TYR A 431 -15.09 -2.77 -1.54
C TYR A 431 -13.61 -2.81 -1.13
N LEU A 432 -13.35 -2.40 0.10
CA LEU A 432 -12.12 -2.69 0.82
C LEU A 432 -12.42 -3.78 1.86
N TYR A 433 -11.71 -4.90 1.76
CA TYR A 433 -11.68 -5.96 2.76
C TYR A 433 -10.41 -5.78 3.58
N LEU A 434 -10.55 -5.42 4.85
CA LEU A 434 -9.44 -5.21 5.76
C LEU A 434 -9.44 -6.28 6.84
N PHE A 435 -8.53 -7.23 6.73
CA PHE A 435 -8.29 -8.22 7.78
C PHE A 435 -7.41 -7.61 8.86
N CYS A 436 -7.95 -7.48 10.06
CA CYS A 436 -7.21 -7.09 11.26
C CYS A 436 -6.78 -8.37 11.99
N LYS A 437 -5.48 -8.59 12.14
CA LYS A 437 -4.92 -9.72 12.87
C LYS A 437 -4.84 -9.38 14.35
N GLU A 438 -5.46 -10.21 15.19
CA GLU A 438 -5.48 -10.06 16.64
C GLU A 438 -4.72 -11.25 17.27
N ASN A 439 -3.72 -10.98 18.12
CA ASN A 439 -2.98 -12.03 18.83
C ASN A 439 -3.58 -12.30 20.22
N GLU A 440 -4.81 -12.79 20.26
CA GLU A 440 -5.39 -13.29 21.50
C GLU A 440 -5.28 -14.82 21.58
N GLY A 441 -4.18 -15.34 22.14
CA GLY A 441 -4.01 -16.77 22.43
C GLY A 441 -3.06 -17.53 21.50
N GLU A 442 -3.19 -18.85 21.45
CA GLU A 442 -2.27 -19.75 20.70
C GLU A 442 -2.46 -19.70 19.17
N LEU A 443 -3.58 -19.18 18.68
CA LEU A 443 -3.89 -19.06 17.26
C LEU A 443 -4.26 -17.62 16.91
N PRO A 444 -3.74 -17.08 15.79
CA PRO A 444 -4.11 -15.75 15.34
C PRO A 444 -5.62 -15.73 15.05
N ARG A 445 -6.28 -14.71 15.56
CA ARG A 445 -7.65 -14.37 15.21
C ARG A 445 -7.64 -13.24 14.19
N PHE A 446 -8.66 -13.22 13.36
CA PHE A 446 -8.85 -12.15 12.41
C PHE A 446 -10.25 -11.60 12.50
N THR A 447 -10.36 -10.28 12.40
CA THR A 447 -11.60 -9.58 12.13
C THR A 447 -11.51 -8.97 10.73
N LEU A 448 -12.39 -9.38 9.83
CA LEU A 448 -12.55 -8.77 8.52
C LEU A 448 -13.51 -7.59 8.63
N ASN A 449 -13.02 -6.39 8.41
CA ASN A 449 -13.84 -5.18 8.23
C ASN A 449 -14.10 -4.97 6.75
N VAL A 450 -15.35 -4.69 6.39
CA VAL A 450 -15.77 -4.45 5.00
C VAL A 450 -16.25 -3.02 4.85
N ILE A 451 -15.59 -2.27 3.96
CA ILE A 451 -15.91 -0.88 3.64
C ILE A 451 -16.31 -0.80 2.17
N ASP A 452 -17.49 -0.25 1.90
CA ASP A 452 -17.89 0.13 0.54
C ASP A 452 -17.14 1.41 0.15
N VAL A 453 -16.37 1.32 -0.94
CA VAL A 453 -15.57 2.43 -1.49
C VAL A 453 -16.09 2.90 -2.84
N SER A 454 -17.25 2.38 -3.28
CA SER A 454 -17.86 2.74 -4.55
C SER A 454 -18.18 4.24 -4.62
N GLY A 455 -17.84 4.86 -5.75
CA GLY A 455 -17.99 6.30 -5.95
C GLY A 455 -17.04 7.15 -5.09
N GLY A 456 -15.94 6.56 -4.59
CA GLY A 456 -14.95 7.23 -3.76
C GLY A 456 -15.43 7.57 -2.35
N LYS A 457 -16.62 7.11 -1.93
CA LYS A 457 -17.15 7.30 -0.58
C LYS A 457 -16.84 6.11 0.29
N LEU A 458 -16.49 6.38 1.55
CA LEU A 458 -16.16 5.35 2.53
C LEU A 458 -17.37 5.07 3.42
N THR A 459 -17.96 3.89 3.28
CA THR A 459 -19.12 3.48 4.07
C THR A 459 -18.86 2.13 4.73
N ASN A 460 -18.88 2.07 6.07
CA ASN A 460 -18.75 0.81 6.78
C ASN A 460 -19.96 -0.09 6.49
N VAL A 461 -19.70 -1.28 5.94
CA VAL A 461 -20.70 -2.31 5.63
C VAL A 461 -20.93 -3.21 6.83
N GLY A 462 -19.85 -3.53 7.56
CA GLY A 462 -19.88 -4.40 8.74
C GLY A 462 -18.57 -5.17 8.91
N ALA A 463 -18.52 -6.02 9.93
CA ALA A 463 -17.38 -6.86 10.25
C ALA A 463 -17.77 -8.32 10.44
N MET A 464 -16.81 -9.23 10.21
CA MET A 464 -16.94 -10.67 10.40
C MET A 464 -15.68 -11.24 11.06
N HIS A 465 -15.84 -12.26 11.91
CA HIS A 465 -14.70 -13.00 12.47
C HIS A 465 -14.27 -14.13 11.54
N VAL A 466 -13.57 -13.75 10.48
CA VAL A 466 -13.00 -14.68 9.49
C VAL A 466 -11.60 -14.21 9.12
N GLY A 467 -10.69 -15.14 8.90
CA GLY A 467 -9.33 -14.85 8.45
C GLY A 467 -9.13 -15.13 6.96
N PRO A 468 -8.04 -14.63 6.36
CA PRO A 468 -7.58 -15.16 5.09
C PRO A 468 -7.34 -16.66 5.26
N GLY A 469 -7.66 -17.45 4.22
CA GLY A 469 -7.65 -18.91 4.31
C GLY A 469 -6.28 -19.49 4.66
N TYR A 470 -6.00 -19.64 5.95
CA TYR A 470 -4.76 -20.21 6.46
C TYR A 470 -4.72 -21.73 6.30
N LEU A 471 -3.57 -22.19 5.83
CA LEU A 471 -3.18 -23.60 5.86
C LEU A 471 -2.15 -23.83 6.99
N PRO A 472 -1.94 -25.07 7.44
CA PRO A 472 -0.82 -25.36 8.34
C PRO A 472 0.51 -24.87 7.76
N ALA A 473 1.43 -24.42 8.65
CA ALA A 473 2.77 -23.96 8.32
C ALA A 473 2.83 -22.61 7.58
N ASP A 474 2.03 -21.63 8.02
CA ASP A 474 2.09 -20.24 7.55
C ASP A 474 1.87 -20.07 6.03
N VAL A 475 1.10 -20.98 5.44
CA VAL A 475 0.63 -20.91 4.05
C VAL A 475 -0.81 -20.43 4.04
N PHE A 476 -1.15 -19.48 3.17
CA PHE A 476 -2.52 -19.09 2.95
C PHE A 476 -2.85 -18.94 1.47
N ARG A 477 -4.13 -19.14 1.15
CA ARG A 477 -4.63 -18.99 -0.20
C ARG A 477 -4.96 -17.52 -0.44
N VAL A 478 -4.29 -16.90 -1.43
CA VAL A 478 -4.45 -15.48 -1.74
C VAL A 478 -5.82 -15.24 -2.37
N PRO A 479 -6.66 -14.36 -1.83
CA PRO A 479 -7.90 -13.95 -2.48
C PRO A 479 -7.61 -13.16 -3.76
N THR A 480 -7.95 -13.71 -4.91
CA THR A 480 -7.77 -13.10 -6.24
C THR A 480 -9.08 -12.88 -6.99
N ASN A 481 -10.15 -13.59 -6.62
CA ASN A 481 -11.41 -13.62 -7.33
C ASN A 481 -12.60 -13.28 -6.43
N ALA A 482 -13.26 -12.15 -6.65
CA ALA A 482 -14.41 -11.73 -5.86
C ALA A 482 -15.65 -12.67 -5.97
N ASN A 483 -15.73 -13.49 -7.03
CA ASN A 483 -16.81 -14.48 -7.19
C ASN A 483 -16.52 -15.78 -6.45
N GLN A 484 -15.25 -16.04 -6.08
CA GLN A 484 -14.85 -17.23 -5.34
C GLN A 484 -13.49 -17.00 -4.68
N PHE A 485 -13.46 -16.99 -3.37
CA PHE A 485 -12.25 -16.90 -2.56
C PHE A 485 -12.38 -17.77 -1.30
N TYR A 486 -11.31 -17.94 -0.57
CA TYR A 486 -11.23 -18.85 0.57
C TYR A 486 -10.96 -18.09 1.84
N LEU A 487 -11.75 -18.34 2.87
CA LEU A 487 -11.57 -17.78 4.21
C LEU A 487 -11.57 -18.92 5.24
N ASP A 488 -10.87 -18.71 6.34
CA ASP A 488 -11.00 -19.53 7.53
C ASP A 488 -12.20 -19.09 8.34
N ASP A 489 -13.10 -20.03 8.58
CA ASP A 489 -14.23 -19.83 9.48
C ASP A 489 -13.82 -20.25 10.90
N PHE A 490 -13.65 -19.25 11.78
CA PHE A 490 -13.30 -19.46 13.19
C PHE A 490 -14.52 -19.76 14.08
N ASP A 491 -15.64 -20.18 13.52
CA ASP A 491 -16.89 -20.46 14.29
C ASP A 491 -16.77 -21.66 15.26
N GLY A 492 -15.57 -21.94 15.71
CA GLY A 492 -15.23 -22.82 16.83
C GLY A 492 -15.43 -24.32 16.60
N MET A 493 -16.02 -24.75 15.47
CA MET A 493 -16.30 -26.16 15.20
C MET A 493 -15.75 -26.70 13.88
N ALA A 494 -15.40 -25.86 12.93
CA ALA A 494 -14.84 -26.29 11.66
C ALA A 494 -13.51 -25.56 11.40
N GLN A 495 -12.40 -26.15 11.82
CA GLN A 495 -11.10 -25.75 11.30
C GLN A 495 -11.03 -26.17 9.83
N GLY A 496 -11.15 -25.23 8.92
CA GLY A 496 -11.00 -25.49 7.50
C GLY A 496 -11.35 -24.31 6.62
N MET A 497 -10.64 -24.18 5.51
CA MET A 497 -10.96 -23.20 4.49
C MET A 497 -12.33 -23.44 3.90
N MET A 498 -13.15 -22.41 3.91
CA MET A 498 -14.47 -22.39 3.31
C MET A 498 -14.47 -21.49 2.09
N VAL A 499 -15.30 -21.84 1.11
CA VAL A 499 -15.46 -21.06 -0.11
C VAL A 499 -16.48 -19.94 0.10
N TYR A 500 -16.11 -18.73 -0.24
CA TYR A 500 -16.94 -17.54 -0.17
C TYR A 500 -17.07 -16.84 -1.53
N THR A 501 -18.06 -15.99 -1.61
CA THR A 501 -18.26 -15.02 -2.70
C THR A 501 -18.60 -13.67 -2.06
N VAL A 502 -18.41 -12.57 -2.77
CA VAL A 502 -18.93 -11.28 -2.32
C VAL A 502 -20.45 -11.31 -2.44
N GLY A 503 -21.14 -11.11 -1.32
CA GLY A 503 -22.61 -11.06 -1.26
C GLY A 503 -23.17 -9.73 -1.76
N ALA A 504 -24.48 -9.67 -1.93
CA ALA A 504 -25.19 -8.50 -2.48
C ALA A 504 -24.98 -7.19 -1.70
N ARG A 505 -24.53 -7.27 -0.45
CA ARG A 505 -24.23 -6.11 0.41
C ARG A 505 -22.73 -5.92 0.67
N GLY A 506 -21.89 -6.61 -0.08
CA GLY A 506 -20.45 -6.53 0.06
C GLY A 506 -19.82 -7.47 1.08
N LEU A 507 -20.56 -7.97 2.07
CA LEU A 507 -20.05 -8.96 3.02
C LEU A 507 -19.81 -10.31 2.35
N PRO A 508 -18.78 -11.09 2.77
CA PRO A 508 -18.59 -12.45 2.31
C PRO A 508 -19.81 -13.33 2.60
N GLU A 509 -20.26 -14.08 1.62
CA GLU A 509 -21.32 -15.06 1.74
C GLU A 509 -20.74 -16.46 1.41
N ARG A 510 -20.97 -17.44 2.30
CA ARG A 510 -20.47 -18.80 2.11
C ARG A 510 -21.17 -19.45 0.92
N LYS A 511 -20.40 -20.08 0.05
CA LYS A 511 -20.93 -20.95 -1.00
C LYS A 511 -21.22 -22.32 -0.42
N GLU A 512 -22.43 -22.84 -0.67
CA GLU A 512 -22.85 -24.19 -0.30
C GLU A 512 -22.20 -25.27 -1.19
#